data_814ffbe5a724e3860f523b6a005dbdb4
#
_entry.id   814ffbe5a724e3860f523b6a005dbdb4
#
_cell.length_a   1.000
_cell.length_b   1.000
_cell.length_c   1.000
_cell.angle_alpha   90.00
_cell.angle_beta   90.00
_cell.angle_gamma   90.00
#
_symmetry.space_group_name_H-M   'P 1'
#
loop_
_entity.id
_entity.type
_entity.pdbx_description
1 polymer ?
#
loop_
_entity_poly.entity_id
_entity_poly.type
_entity_poly.pdbx_seq_one_letter_code
_entity_poly.pdbx_strand_id
1 'polypeptide(L)'
;MAKILLVEDEINIASFIERGLQEFGHEVCVANDGQAGWELVQQEDFQLLILDIIMPKMNGLQLCKQYRQTYGYQSPVIMLTALGTTDDIVNGLDAGADDMQAEEECFEIT
;
A
#
# COMPACT_ATOMS: atom_id res chain seq x y z
N MET A 1 -6.18 -1.63 -16.95
CA MET A 1 -6.85 -1.59 -15.63
C MET A 1 -6.16 -2.55 -14.68
N ALA A 2 -5.88 -2.08 -13.49
CA ALA A 2 -5.21 -2.91 -12.47
C ALA A 2 -6.12 -3.09 -11.26
N LYS A 3 -5.98 -4.21 -10.57
CA LYS A 3 -6.63 -4.44 -9.30
C LYS A 3 -5.64 -4.09 -8.19
N ILE A 4 -5.98 -3.08 -7.40
CA ILE A 4 -5.09 -2.46 -6.44
C ILE A 4 -5.63 -2.64 -5.03
N LEU A 5 -4.75 -3.07 -4.11
CA LEU A 5 -5.07 -3.06 -2.68
C LEU A 5 -4.48 -1.79 -2.08
N LEU A 6 -5.32 -1.00 -1.45
CA LEU A 6 -4.90 0.21 -0.73
C LEU A 6 -5.13 -0.02 0.76
N VAL A 7 -4.06 0.02 1.55
CA VAL A 7 -4.14 -0.15 2.98
C VAL A 7 -3.80 1.19 3.64
N GLU A 8 -4.81 1.86 4.18
CA GLU A 8 -4.72 3.21 4.74
C GLU A 8 -5.76 3.36 5.84
N ASP A 9 -5.35 3.76 7.04
CA ASP A 9 -6.25 3.90 8.17
C ASP A 9 -6.99 5.24 8.21
N GLU A 10 -6.46 6.26 7.54
CA GLU A 10 -7.10 7.57 7.49
C GLU A 10 -8.16 7.56 6.38
N ILE A 11 -9.42 7.59 6.78
CA ILE A 11 -10.54 7.41 5.85
C ILE A 11 -10.56 8.47 4.74
N ASN A 12 -10.28 9.72 5.07
CA ASN A 12 -10.30 10.79 4.06
C ASN A 12 -9.20 10.63 3.03
N ILE A 13 -8.01 10.21 3.47
CA ILE A 13 -6.89 9.96 2.56
C ILE A 13 -7.20 8.75 1.69
N ALA A 14 -7.71 7.68 2.29
CA ALA A 14 -8.06 6.46 1.55
C ALA A 14 -9.10 6.76 0.47
N SER A 15 -10.14 7.52 0.81
CA SER A 15 -11.18 7.88 -0.16
C SER A 15 -10.63 8.73 -1.30
N PHE A 16 -9.75 9.67 -0.99
CA PHE A 16 -9.13 10.53 -2.00
C PHE A 16 -8.32 9.71 -2.99
N ILE A 17 -7.48 8.81 -2.47
CA ILE A 17 -6.64 7.95 -3.31
C ILE A 17 -7.49 6.99 -4.12
N GLU A 18 -8.48 6.37 -3.48
CA GLU A 18 -9.36 5.43 -4.15
C GLU A 18 -10.06 6.08 -5.33
N ARG A 19 -10.64 7.25 -5.13
CA ARG A 19 -11.35 7.94 -6.22
C ARG A 19 -10.41 8.32 -7.35
N GLY A 20 -9.22 8.80 -7.02
CA GLY A 20 -8.24 9.16 -8.05
C GLY A 20 -7.81 7.97 -8.90
N LEU A 21 -7.55 6.84 -8.26
CA LEU A 21 -7.17 5.63 -8.98
C LEU A 21 -8.32 5.09 -9.83
N GLN A 22 -9.55 5.16 -9.32
CA GLN A 22 -10.72 4.74 -10.08
C GLN A 22 -10.94 5.59 -11.33
N GLU A 23 -10.61 6.88 -11.26
CA GLU A 23 -10.70 7.76 -12.42
C GLU A 23 -9.73 7.35 -13.53
N PHE A 24 -8.63 6.70 -13.18
CA PHE A 24 -7.70 6.13 -14.17
C PHE A 24 -8.08 4.71 -14.61
N GLY A 25 -9.25 4.23 -14.20
CA GLY A 25 -9.75 2.94 -14.65
C GLY A 25 -9.33 1.74 -13.82
N HIS A 26 -8.76 1.96 -12.63
CA HIS A 26 -8.33 0.87 -11.77
C HIS A 26 -9.44 0.42 -10.82
N GLU A 27 -9.42 -0.86 -10.46
CA GLU A 27 -10.27 -1.40 -9.41
C GLU A 27 -9.51 -1.31 -8.09
N VAL A 28 -10.11 -0.72 -7.07
CA VAL A 28 -9.43 -0.48 -5.80
C VAL A 28 -10.21 -1.15 -4.66
N CYS A 29 -9.51 -1.94 -3.86
CA CYS A 29 -10.04 -2.49 -2.62
C CYS A 29 -9.32 -1.78 -1.47
N VAL A 30 -10.08 -1.26 -0.50
CA VAL A 30 -9.51 -0.52 0.61
C VAL A 30 -9.56 -1.37 1.89
N ALA A 31 -8.42 -1.46 2.57
CA ALA A 31 -8.35 -2.02 3.92
C ALA A 31 -7.92 -0.90 4.87
N ASN A 32 -8.50 -0.88 6.06
CA ASN A 32 -8.28 0.22 7.01
C ASN A 32 -7.17 -0.07 8.01
N ASP A 33 -6.60 -1.25 7.99
CA ASP A 33 -5.42 -1.60 8.79
C ASP A 33 -4.66 -2.76 8.13
N GLY A 34 -3.47 -3.05 8.64
CA GLY A 34 -2.63 -4.08 8.05
C GLY A 34 -3.20 -5.48 8.17
N GLN A 35 -3.94 -5.76 9.24
CA GLN A 35 -4.54 -7.07 9.42
C GLN A 35 -5.62 -7.33 8.35
N ALA A 36 -6.49 -6.33 8.12
CA ALA A 36 -7.49 -6.45 7.06
C ALA A 36 -6.83 -6.57 5.69
N GLY A 37 -5.75 -5.81 5.46
CA GLY A 37 -4.98 -5.93 4.23
C GLY A 37 -4.40 -7.32 4.02
N TRP A 38 -3.83 -7.90 5.07
CA TRP A 38 -3.28 -9.25 5.01
C TRP A 38 -4.35 -10.28 4.66
N GLU A 39 -5.53 -10.15 5.27
CA GLU A 39 -6.64 -11.04 4.96
C GLU A 39 -7.05 -10.94 3.49
N LEU A 40 -7.07 -9.73 2.94
CA LEU A 40 -7.44 -9.55 1.54
C LEU A 40 -6.41 -10.15 0.58
N VAL A 41 -5.11 -10.00 0.85
CA VAL A 41 -4.11 -10.58 -0.06
C VAL A 41 -4.15 -12.11 -0.05
N GLN A 42 -4.66 -12.72 1.01
CA GLN A 42 -4.82 -14.16 1.06
C GLN A 42 -6.06 -14.65 0.29
N GLN A 43 -7.03 -13.77 0.08
CA GLN A 43 -8.29 -14.11 -0.58
C GLN A 43 -8.32 -13.76 -2.05
N GLU A 44 -7.59 -12.73 -2.47
CA GLU A 44 -7.64 -12.20 -3.82
C GLU A 44 -6.23 -11.85 -4.30
N ASP A 45 -6.06 -11.86 -5.62
CA ASP A 45 -4.80 -11.46 -6.23
C ASP A 45 -4.86 -9.98 -6.58
N PHE A 46 -3.82 -9.23 -6.22
CA PHE A 46 -3.70 -7.81 -6.54
C PHE A 46 -2.49 -7.58 -7.43
N GLN A 47 -2.62 -6.64 -8.35
CA GLN A 47 -1.53 -6.28 -9.26
C GLN A 47 -0.63 -5.19 -8.69
N LEU A 48 -1.09 -4.51 -7.64
CA LEU A 48 -0.33 -3.47 -6.96
C LEU A 48 -0.83 -3.37 -5.53
N LEU A 49 0.11 -3.23 -4.58
CA LEU A 49 -0.21 -2.95 -3.18
C LEU A 49 0.29 -1.55 -2.85
N ILE A 50 -0.58 -0.73 -2.27
CA ILE A 50 -0.23 0.59 -1.76
C ILE A 50 -0.47 0.55 -0.25
N LEU A 51 0.58 0.69 0.54
CA LEU A 51 0.54 0.46 1.99
C LEU A 51 0.99 1.70 2.73
N ASP A 52 0.17 2.15 3.69
CA ASP A 52 0.58 3.19 4.63
C ASP A 52 1.55 2.59 5.65
N ILE A 53 2.62 3.31 5.98
CA ILE A 53 3.61 2.83 6.95
C ILE A 53 3.03 2.82 8.36
N ILE A 54 2.35 3.89 8.76
CA ILE A 54 1.89 4.06 10.15
C ILE A 54 0.41 3.72 10.24
N MET A 55 0.10 2.55 10.80
CA MET A 55 -1.27 2.07 10.98
C MET A 55 -1.37 1.27 12.26
N PRO A 56 -2.58 1.18 12.85
CA PRO A 56 -2.79 0.29 13.99
C PRO A 56 -2.71 -1.17 13.59
N LYS A 57 -2.50 -2.03 14.56
CA LYS A 57 -2.37 -3.47 14.39
C LYS A 57 -1.11 -3.79 13.60
N MET A 58 -1.22 -4.24 12.36
CA MET A 58 -0.07 -4.53 11.51
C MET A 58 0.21 -3.31 10.64
N ASN A 59 1.39 -2.67 10.80
CA ASN A 59 1.73 -1.50 9.99
C ASN A 59 2.20 -1.93 8.60
N GLY A 60 2.38 -0.93 7.71
CA GLY A 60 2.75 -1.22 6.33
C GLY A 60 4.07 -1.94 6.16
N LEU A 61 5.06 -1.64 7.02
CA LEU A 61 6.35 -2.33 6.97
C LEU A 61 6.21 -3.82 7.29
N GLN A 62 5.45 -4.13 8.34
CA GLN A 62 5.20 -5.51 8.73
C GLN A 62 4.42 -6.26 7.66
N LEU A 63 3.40 -5.63 7.10
CA LEU A 63 2.60 -6.24 6.04
C LEU A 63 3.45 -6.51 4.80
N CYS A 64 4.30 -5.58 4.40
CA CYS A 64 5.17 -5.75 3.25
C CYS A 64 6.13 -6.92 3.46
N LYS A 65 6.78 -6.98 4.63
CA LYS A 65 7.68 -8.09 4.95
C LYS A 65 6.96 -9.42 4.88
N GLN A 66 5.78 -9.51 5.47
CA GLN A 66 5.00 -10.75 5.49
C GLN A 66 4.56 -11.14 4.08
N TYR A 67 4.16 -10.17 3.28
CA TYR A 67 3.78 -10.40 1.90
C TYR A 67 4.96 -10.95 1.09
N ARG A 68 6.15 -10.34 1.23
CA ARG A 68 7.35 -10.79 0.52
C ARG A 68 7.79 -12.19 0.96
N GLN A 69 7.66 -12.50 2.24
CA GLN A 69 8.02 -13.84 2.75
C GLN A 69 7.07 -14.91 2.23
N THR A 70 5.81 -14.59 2.03
CA THR A 70 4.79 -15.55 1.62
C THR A 70 4.68 -15.65 0.10
N TYR A 71 4.67 -14.51 -0.59
CA TYR A 71 4.39 -14.43 -2.02
C TYR A 71 5.57 -13.94 -2.86
N GLY A 72 6.67 -13.54 -2.24
CA GLY A 72 7.83 -13.02 -2.95
C GLY A 72 7.52 -11.68 -3.62
N TYR A 73 8.01 -11.54 -4.83
CA TYR A 73 7.84 -10.30 -5.60
C TYR A 73 6.75 -10.43 -6.67
N GLN A 74 5.69 -11.15 -6.34
CA GLN A 74 4.58 -11.40 -7.25
C GLN A 74 3.91 -10.11 -7.71
N SER A 75 3.77 -9.13 -6.80
CA SER A 75 3.18 -7.83 -7.13
C SER A 75 4.07 -6.72 -6.59
N PRO A 76 4.15 -5.57 -7.28
CA PRO A 76 4.85 -4.42 -6.74
C PRO A 76 4.15 -3.85 -5.52
N VAL A 77 4.95 -3.28 -4.62
CA VAL A 77 4.47 -2.66 -3.38
C VAL A 77 5.00 -1.23 -3.32
N ILE A 78 4.09 -0.28 -3.10
CA ILE A 78 4.44 1.12 -2.91
C ILE A 78 4.05 1.51 -1.50
N MET A 79 4.99 2.13 -0.77
CA MET A 79 4.74 2.63 0.57
C MET A 79 4.35 4.09 0.53
N LEU A 80 3.33 4.43 1.31
CA LEU A 80 2.95 5.83 1.53
C LEU A 80 3.57 6.32 2.82
N THR A 81 4.10 7.54 2.81
CA THR A 81 4.64 8.15 4.00
C THR A 81 4.19 9.61 4.08
N ALA A 82 3.74 10.04 5.27
CA ALA A 82 3.31 11.41 5.48
C ALA A 82 4.49 12.38 5.51
N LEU A 83 5.65 11.94 5.96
CA LEU A 83 6.80 12.81 6.20
C LEU A 83 7.88 12.71 5.14
N GLY A 84 7.97 11.58 4.44
CA GLY A 84 8.98 11.38 3.40
C GLY A 84 10.42 11.45 3.91
N THR A 85 10.66 11.08 5.17
CA THR A 85 12.01 11.12 5.73
C THR A 85 12.89 10.04 5.12
N THR A 86 14.20 10.28 5.14
CA THR A 86 15.16 9.28 4.65
C THR A 86 15.03 7.96 5.38
N ASP A 87 14.83 8.01 6.71
CA ASP A 87 14.69 6.79 7.51
C ASP A 87 13.46 5.99 7.10
N ASP A 88 12.32 6.66 6.83
CA ASP A 88 11.11 5.99 6.39
C ASP A 88 11.30 5.34 5.03
N ILE A 89 11.98 6.02 4.12
CA ILE A 89 12.27 5.50 2.78
C ILE A 89 13.16 4.25 2.88
N VAL A 90 14.23 4.32 3.64
CA VAL A 90 15.15 3.19 3.82
C VAL A 90 14.42 2.00 4.45
N ASN A 91 13.64 2.24 5.50
CA ASN A 91 12.89 1.18 6.16
C ASN A 91 11.87 0.53 5.24
N GLY A 92 11.19 1.32 4.40
CA GLY A 92 10.24 0.77 3.45
C GLY A 92 10.91 -0.10 2.40
N LEU A 93 12.01 0.37 1.83
CA LEU A 93 12.74 -0.39 0.83
C LEU A 93 13.35 -1.65 1.42
N ASP A 94 13.89 -1.59 2.65
CA ASP A 94 14.42 -2.76 3.35
C ASP A 94 13.33 -3.79 3.64
N ALA A 95 12.10 -3.36 3.84
CA ALA A 95 10.97 -4.27 4.05
C ALA A 95 10.51 -4.95 2.75
N GLY A 96 11.01 -4.51 1.59
CA GLY A 96 10.69 -5.10 0.30
C GLY A 96 9.79 -4.26 -0.58
N ALA A 97 9.55 -2.99 -0.24
CA ALA A 97 8.78 -2.10 -1.11
C ALA A 97 9.57 -1.78 -2.37
N ASP A 98 8.87 -1.65 -3.48
CA ASP A 98 9.48 -1.28 -4.76
C ASP A 98 9.68 0.22 -4.87
N ASP A 99 8.86 1.01 -4.18
CA ASP A 99 8.93 2.46 -4.21
C ASP A 99 8.29 3.06 -2.97
N MET A 100 8.60 4.32 -2.73
CA MET A 100 8.06 5.11 -1.63
C MET A 100 7.48 6.39 -2.20
N GLN A 101 6.27 6.77 -1.75
CA GLN A 101 5.60 7.98 -2.20
C GLN A 101 5.03 8.75 -1.01
N ALA A 102 5.07 10.07 -1.08
CA ALA A 102 4.30 10.88 -0.16
C ALA A 102 2.81 10.71 -0.47
N GLU A 103 1.95 10.80 0.55
CA GLU A 103 0.53 10.52 0.38
C GLU A 103 -0.12 11.39 -0.69
N GLU A 104 0.25 12.65 -0.78
CA GLU A 104 -0.30 13.57 -1.78
C GLU A 104 0.20 13.31 -3.20
N GLU A 105 1.22 12.50 -3.38
CA GLU A 105 1.82 12.22 -4.68
C GLU A 105 1.44 10.84 -5.22
N CYS A 106 0.63 10.08 -4.49
CA CYS A 106 0.42 8.66 -4.84
C CYS A 106 -0.23 8.46 -6.21
N PHE A 107 -0.92 9.47 -6.75
CA PHE A 107 -1.53 9.35 -8.08
C PHE A 107 -0.52 9.33 -9.21
N GLU A 108 0.68 9.84 -8.99
CA GLU A 108 1.70 9.95 -10.04
C GLU A 108 2.32 8.61 -10.38
N ILE A 109 2.05 7.58 -9.59
CA ILE A 109 2.59 6.23 -9.79
C ILE A 109 1.77 5.39 -10.78
N THR A 110 0.60 5.85 -11.12
CA THR A 110 -0.25 5.14 -12.05
C THR A 110 -0.21 5.75 -13.44
#